data_50f9249301140458a3a4585c298f6b55
#
_entry.id   50f9249301140458a3a4585c298f6b55
#
_cell.length_a   1.000
_cell.length_b   1.000
_cell.length_c   1.000
_cell.angle_alpha   90.00
_cell.angle_beta   90.00
_cell.angle_gamma   90.00
#
_symmetry.space_group_name_H-M   'P 1'
#
loop_
_entity.id
_entity.type
_entity.pdbx_description
1 polymer ?
#
loop_
_entity_poly.entity_id
_entity_poly.type
_entity_poly.pdbx_seq_one_letter_code
_entity_poly.pdbx_strand_id
1 'polypeptide(L)'
;MSDRFNISITVTGLVAFIFLVVYSNSSLPPTPAEYIQKKKDRKIYKKHRKQYFDQMHKASPDIDWKKINQDYREERSSKITDKRENLSIIASEEYSESFFNRELNGEWQERGSNNLAGRVHTVEIDFDQRMIYCGSSGGNIWKGSIFGEGWVSVNDYMQINNINMIRLVPNGNINNRLLISAGNKFYYSDNEGFTLNQSSGLEGVESWGEIYRSTVSYFDSQETPVIFVLTKEWQNGSTIKIFRSDNLGESFYQIYSTPLTSERAYDIWSDRYNFSDIYFLRNGSLYSISILDNNLSFIGSAGPSNQGENILSGGKDIENGGLLHFYAKIGDRLYFSNDDGGTWIDKGELPSYTFSRNSFEGSYDNQNIVAIGGIDLFRSLNNGNNWERVNNWWEYYGDPSIYLHADIPEIQFIKDNDGNEITFISTDGGLYISDGIINEVENLSLNGLGVSQYYSTYTQRFSPYKVFAGSQDQGFQRSINQLNGVYDFEQVISGDYGHL
;
A
#
# COMPACT_ATOMS: atom_id res chain seq x y z
N MET A 1 -27.85 58.95 -30.01
CA MET A 1 -27.05 57.72 -30.34
C MET A 1 -26.27 57.11 -29.13
N SER A 2 -26.10 57.85 -28.01
CA SER A 2 -25.32 57.37 -26.84
C SER A 2 -26.09 56.41 -25.94
N ASP A 3 -27.40 56.52 -25.82
CA ASP A 3 -28.18 55.71 -24.85
C ASP A 3 -28.41 54.23 -25.26
N ARG A 4 -28.43 53.98 -26.59
CA ARG A 4 -28.55 52.59 -27.07
C ARG A 4 -27.26 51.79 -26.93
N PHE A 5 -26.10 52.45 -26.93
CA PHE A 5 -24.80 51.80 -26.76
C PHE A 5 -24.53 51.40 -25.31
N ASN A 6 -24.99 52.23 -24.36
CA ASN A 6 -24.83 51.94 -22.93
C ASN A 6 -25.73 50.82 -22.46
N ILE A 7 -26.95 50.66 -23.01
CA ILE A 7 -27.85 49.56 -22.68
C ILE A 7 -27.30 48.22 -23.23
N SER A 8 -26.70 48.23 -24.43
CA SER A 8 -26.13 47.03 -25.03
C SER A 8 -24.91 46.51 -24.23
N ILE A 9 -24.03 47.40 -23.74
CA ILE A 9 -22.87 47.06 -22.92
C ILE A 9 -23.31 46.53 -21.56
N THR A 10 -24.35 47.10 -20.96
CA THR A 10 -24.86 46.68 -19.66
C THR A 10 -25.54 45.28 -19.74
N VAL A 11 -26.32 45.05 -20.80
CA VAL A 11 -26.96 43.73 -21.02
C VAL A 11 -25.92 42.65 -21.34
N THR A 12 -24.91 42.95 -22.16
CA THR A 12 -23.84 41.98 -22.48
C THR A 12 -22.97 41.69 -21.25
N GLY A 13 -22.69 42.71 -20.43
CA GLY A 13 -21.98 42.55 -19.16
C GLY A 13 -22.79 41.71 -18.14
N LEU A 14 -24.09 41.93 -18.06
CA LEU A 14 -24.99 41.15 -17.17
C LEU A 14 -25.10 39.70 -17.63
N VAL A 15 -25.22 39.45 -18.93
CA VAL A 15 -25.26 38.07 -19.48
C VAL A 15 -23.92 37.38 -19.29
N ALA A 16 -22.80 38.06 -19.51
CA ALA A 16 -21.46 37.51 -19.24
C ALA A 16 -21.25 37.24 -17.74
N PHE A 17 -21.75 38.09 -16.85
CA PHE A 17 -21.70 37.89 -15.41
C PHE A 17 -22.60 36.73 -14.97
N ILE A 18 -23.81 36.59 -15.51
CA ILE A 18 -24.71 35.46 -15.27
C ILE A 18 -24.06 34.18 -15.80
N PHE A 19 -23.44 34.17 -16.97
CA PHE A 19 -22.70 33.01 -17.47
C PHE A 19 -21.50 32.68 -16.59
N LEU A 20 -20.72 33.65 -16.12
CA LEU A 20 -19.63 33.46 -15.18
C LEU A 20 -20.12 32.92 -13.82
N VAL A 21 -21.22 33.45 -13.29
CA VAL A 21 -21.81 32.99 -12.02
C VAL A 21 -22.46 31.60 -12.18
N VAL A 22 -23.09 31.31 -13.32
CA VAL A 22 -23.64 29.98 -13.60
C VAL A 22 -22.52 28.97 -13.87
N TYR A 23 -21.42 29.39 -14.55
CA TYR A 23 -20.25 28.53 -14.77
C TYR A 23 -19.40 28.33 -13.50
N SER A 24 -19.32 29.37 -12.64
CA SER A 24 -18.62 29.25 -11.35
C SER A 24 -19.45 28.51 -10.29
N ASN A 25 -20.79 28.44 -10.47
CA ASN A 25 -21.69 27.64 -9.63
C ASN A 25 -22.08 26.28 -10.26
N SER A 26 -21.65 25.96 -11.48
CA SER A 26 -21.60 24.56 -11.89
C SER A 26 -20.50 23.91 -11.06
N SER A 27 -20.86 23.47 -9.85
CA SER A 27 -19.99 22.61 -9.05
C SER A 27 -19.65 21.42 -9.94
N LEU A 28 -18.43 21.40 -10.47
CA LEU A 28 -17.80 20.15 -10.87
C LEU A 28 -18.10 19.15 -9.75
N PRO A 29 -18.47 17.91 -10.08
CA PRO A 29 -18.66 16.91 -9.03
C PRO A 29 -17.41 16.96 -8.16
N PRO A 30 -17.59 17.14 -6.85
CA PRO A 30 -16.46 17.34 -5.97
C PRO A 30 -15.55 16.14 -6.07
N THR A 31 -14.26 16.42 -6.21
CA THR A 31 -13.24 15.38 -6.21
C THR A 31 -13.28 14.59 -4.89
N PRO A 32 -12.98 13.30 -4.88
CA PRO A 32 -12.93 12.51 -3.64
C PRO A 32 -12.12 13.17 -2.51
N ALA A 33 -11.06 13.92 -2.86
CA ALA A 33 -10.22 14.65 -1.91
C ALA A 33 -10.94 15.78 -1.14
N GLU A 34 -11.91 16.45 -1.76
CA GLU A 34 -12.66 17.52 -1.11
C GLU A 34 -13.66 17.02 -0.03
N TYR A 35 -13.94 15.72 -0.01
CA TYR A 35 -14.89 15.10 0.93
C TYR A 35 -14.26 14.47 2.18
N ILE A 36 -12.95 14.38 2.26
CA ILE A 36 -12.26 13.63 3.30
C ILE A 36 -12.08 14.43 4.59
N GLN A 37 -12.23 15.73 4.57
CA GLN A 37 -11.90 16.59 5.72
C GLN A 37 -12.83 16.51 6.93
N LYS A 38 -14.00 15.87 6.90
CA LYS A 38 -14.84 15.69 8.11
C LYS A 38 -15.71 14.42 8.07
N LYS A 39 -15.85 13.78 9.23
CA LYS A 39 -16.69 12.56 9.41
C LYS A 39 -18.16 12.72 8.96
N LYS A 40 -18.70 13.94 8.95
CA LYS A 40 -20.03 14.30 8.42
C LYS A 40 -20.09 14.21 6.90
N ASP A 41 -19.00 14.62 6.23
CA ASP A 41 -18.92 14.67 4.78
C ASP A 41 -18.87 13.26 4.20
N ARG A 42 -18.25 12.28 4.91
CA ARG A 42 -18.23 10.87 4.51
C ARG A 42 -19.62 10.24 4.43
N LYS A 43 -20.58 10.63 5.28
CA LYS A 43 -21.97 10.16 5.20
C LYS A 43 -22.69 10.74 3.99
N ILE A 44 -22.45 12.01 3.71
CA ILE A 44 -23.03 12.73 2.56
C ILE A 44 -22.44 12.17 1.27
N TYR A 45 -21.12 11.96 1.21
CA TYR A 45 -20.42 11.32 0.10
C TYR A 45 -20.99 9.92 -0.20
N LYS A 46 -21.13 9.04 0.81
CA LYS A 46 -21.72 7.71 0.62
C LYS A 46 -23.15 7.79 0.09
N LYS A 47 -23.92 8.78 0.53
CA LYS A 47 -25.28 9.02 0.04
C LYS A 47 -25.28 9.49 -1.42
N HIS A 48 -24.42 10.43 -1.77
CA HIS A 48 -24.28 10.94 -3.15
C HIS A 48 -23.71 9.89 -4.08
N ARG A 49 -22.69 9.14 -3.64
CA ARG A 49 -22.15 7.98 -4.40
C ARG A 49 -23.25 6.96 -4.67
N LYS A 50 -24.06 6.62 -3.66
CA LYS A 50 -25.20 5.72 -3.85
C LYS A 50 -26.22 6.29 -4.85
N GLN A 51 -26.56 7.57 -4.74
CA GLN A 51 -27.47 8.25 -5.68
C GLN A 51 -26.89 8.29 -7.10
N TYR A 52 -25.60 8.53 -7.25
CA TYR A 52 -24.92 8.48 -8.54
C TYR A 52 -24.99 7.09 -9.16
N PHE A 53 -24.66 6.04 -8.41
CA PHE A 53 -24.77 4.66 -8.90
C PHE A 53 -26.23 4.26 -9.16
N ASP A 54 -27.17 4.67 -8.31
CA ASP A 54 -28.60 4.44 -8.52
C ASP A 54 -29.09 5.17 -9.80
N GLN A 55 -28.49 6.31 -10.18
CA GLN A 55 -28.79 7.01 -11.44
C GLN A 55 -28.12 6.36 -12.66
N MET A 56 -26.89 5.92 -12.53
CA MET A 56 -26.15 5.22 -13.60
C MET A 56 -26.80 3.89 -13.97
N HIS A 57 -27.40 3.22 -12.99
CA HIS A 57 -28.12 1.94 -13.18
C HIS A 57 -29.62 2.13 -13.28
N LYS A 58 -30.10 3.31 -13.65
CA LYS A 58 -31.52 3.58 -13.76
C LYS A 58 -32.09 2.82 -14.95
N ALA A 59 -32.76 1.72 -14.66
CA ALA A 59 -33.68 1.13 -15.59
C ALA A 59 -34.87 2.12 -15.82
N SER A 60 -35.74 1.83 -16.79
CA SER A 60 -36.96 2.63 -17.02
C SER A 60 -37.73 2.87 -15.71
N PRO A 61 -38.43 4.00 -15.57
CA PRO A 61 -39.29 4.24 -14.43
C PRO A 61 -40.16 3.00 -14.18
N ASP A 62 -40.35 2.61 -12.94
CA ASP A 62 -41.09 1.48 -12.47
C ASP A 62 -40.45 0.08 -12.56
N ILE A 63 -39.17 0.00 -12.99
CA ILE A 63 -38.41 -1.27 -12.95
C ILE A 63 -37.48 -1.29 -11.72
N ASP A 64 -37.77 -2.21 -10.79
CA ASP A 64 -36.82 -2.52 -9.69
C ASP A 64 -35.72 -3.44 -10.21
N TRP A 65 -34.68 -2.82 -10.76
CA TRP A 65 -33.52 -3.54 -11.28
C TRP A 65 -32.77 -4.36 -10.22
N LYS A 66 -32.87 -3.99 -8.92
CA LYS A 66 -32.26 -4.75 -7.82
C LYS A 66 -32.97 -6.09 -7.64
N LYS A 67 -34.28 -6.07 -7.73
CA LYS A 67 -35.09 -7.28 -7.67
C LYS A 67 -34.81 -8.17 -8.89
N ILE A 68 -34.79 -7.58 -10.09
CA ILE A 68 -34.47 -8.32 -11.32
C ILE A 68 -33.06 -8.97 -11.22
N ASN A 69 -32.07 -8.25 -10.72
CA ASN A 69 -30.73 -8.80 -10.55
C ASN A 69 -30.68 -9.89 -9.47
N GLN A 70 -31.46 -9.75 -8.41
CA GLN A 70 -31.60 -10.78 -7.38
C GLN A 70 -32.28 -12.03 -7.95
N ASP A 71 -33.41 -11.87 -8.62
CA ASP A 71 -34.18 -12.96 -9.24
C ASP A 71 -33.30 -13.70 -10.28
N TYR A 72 -32.50 -12.96 -11.08
CA TYR A 72 -31.58 -13.53 -12.05
C TYR A 72 -30.43 -14.33 -11.39
N ARG A 73 -29.92 -13.83 -10.26
CA ARG A 73 -28.89 -14.55 -9.48
C ARG A 73 -29.44 -15.83 -8.86
N GLU A 74 -30.65 -15.78 -8.35
CA GLU A 74 -31.34 -16.94 -7.76
C GLU A 74 -31.64 -18.00 -8.84
N GLU A 75 -32.16 -17.58 -10.00
CA GLU A 75 -32.38 -18.47 -11.16
C GLU A 75 -31.08 -19.09 -11.68
N ARG A 76 -30.00 -18.32 -11.76
CA ARG A 76 -28.68 -18.83 -12.17
C ARG A 76 -28.12 -19.80 -11.14
N SER A 77 -28.27 -19.51 -9.85
CA SER A 77 -27.84 -20.40 -8.76
C SER A 77 -28.59 -21.72 -8.81
N SER A 78 -29.89 -21.71 -9.00
CA SER A 78 -30.70 -22.94 -9.10
C SER A 78 -30.31 -23.77 -10.32
N LYS A 79 -30.13 -23.15 -11.49
CA LYS A 79 -29.63 -23.83 -12.71
C LYS A 79 -28.24 -24.46 -12.54
N ILE A 80 -27.36 -23.84 -11.75
CA ILE A 80 -26.05 -24.41 -11.43
C ILE A 80 -26.20 -25.61 -10.48
N THR A 81 -27.09 -25.49 -9.49
CA THR A 81 -27.38 -26.58 -8.56
C THR A 81 -28.01 -27.75 -9.29
N ASP A 82 -29.02 -27.54 -10.12
CA ASP A 82 -29.68 -28.56 -10.95
C ASP A 82 -28.67 -29.26 -11.89
N LYS A 83 -27.73 -28.50 -12.48
CA LYS A 83 -26.65 -29.05 -13.31
C LYS A 83 -25.68 -29.90 -12.47
N ARG A 84 -25.33 -29.48 -11.25
CA ARG A 84 -24.46 -30.24 -10.35
C ARG A 84 -25.11 -31.53 -9.87
N GLU A 85 -26.40 -31.48 -9.53
CA GLU A 85 -27.17 -32.67 -9.15
C GLU A 85 -27.29 -33.64 -10.33
N ASN A 86 -27.63 -33.15 -11.52
CA ASN A 86 -27.67 -33.98 -12.73
C ASN A 86 -26.30 -34.57 -13.11
N LEU A 87 -25.19 -33.82 -12.92
CA LEU A 87 -23.85 -34.34 -13.14
C LEU A 87 -23.45 -35.39 -12.08
N SER A 88 -23.92 -35.23 -10.83
CA SER A 88 -23.69 -36.22 -9.77
C SER A 88 -24.48 -37.54 -10.03
N ILE A 89 -25.66 -37.46 -10.59
CA ILE A 89 -26.50 -38.61 -10.98
C ILE A 89 -25.84 -39.32 -12.19
N ILE A 90 -25.36 -38.57 -13.20
CA ILE A 90 -24.69 -39.14 -14.36
C ILE A 90 -23.33 -39.73 -13.96
N ALA A 91 -22.61 -39.16 -12.99
CA ALA A 91 -21.37 -39.69 -12.47
C ALA A 91 -21.51 -40.96 -11.63
N SER A 92 -22.71 -41.28 -11.16
CA SER A 92 -23.01 -42.53 -10.43
C SER A 92 -23.32 -43.73 -11.36
N GLU A 93 -23.62 -43.50 -12.64
CA GLU A 93 -23.89 -44.52 -13.62
C GLU A 93 -22.81 -44.59 -14.70
N GLU A 94 -21.84 -45.49 -14.57
CA GLU A 94 -20.90 -46.02 -15.61
C GLU A 94 -20.10 -45.00 -16.49
N TYR A 95 -20.34 -43.69 -16.37
CA TYR A 95 -19.65 -42.65 -17.18
C TYR A 95 -18.49 -41.98 -16.46
N SER A 96 -18.14 -42.41 -15.26
CA SER A 96 -17.19 -41.70 -14.39
C SER A 96 -15.73 -41.69 -14.90
N GLU A 97 -15.27 -42.74 -15.59
CA GLU A 97 -13.88 -42.82 -16.02
C GLU A 97 -13.55 -42.03 -17.30
N SER A 98 -14.48 -41.88 -18.21
CA SER A 98 -14.18 -41.21 -19.49
C SER A 98 -14.36 -39.69 -19.44
N PHE A 99 -15.17 -39.18 -18.50
CA PHE A 99 -15.40 -37.74 -18.36
C PHE A 99 -14.38 -37.06 -17.46
N PHE A 100 -13.87 -37.79 -16.45
CA PHE A 100 -12.83 -37.30 -15.54
C PHE A 100 -11.41 -37.54 -16.08
N ASN A 101 -11.22 -38.45 -17.05
CA ASN A 101 -9.95 -38.67 -17.75
C ASN A 101 -9.77 -37.81 -19.00
N ARG A 102 -10.63 -36.85 -19.29
CA ARG A 102 -10.26 -35.72 -20.13
C ARG A 102 -9.38 -34.81 -19.31
N GLU A 103 -8.09 -35.07 -19.30
CA GLU A 103 -7.08 -34.09 -18.99
C GLU A 103 -7.44 -32.85 -19.78
N LEU A 104 -7.94 -31.82 -19.08
CA LEU A 104 -7.97 -30.48 -19.63
C LEU A 104 -6.50 -30.06 -19.71
N ASN A 105 -5.86 -30.45 -20.81
CA ASN A 105 -4.55 -29.93 -21.18
C ASN A 105 -4.73 -28.46 -21.54
N GLY A 106 -4.79 -27.61 -20.52
CA GLY A 106 -4.84 -26.17 -20.63
C GLY A 106 -3.53 -25.61 -20.15
N GLU A 107 -2.96 -24.72 -20.90
CA GLU A 107 -1.85 -23.88 -20.49
C GLU A 107 -2.41 -22.55 -20.00
N TRP A 108 -2.05 -22.17 -18.77
CA TRP A 108 -2.35 -20.85 -18.25
C TRP A 108 -1.41 -19.83 -18.86
N GLN A 109 -1.97 -18.77 -19.42
CA GLN A 109 -1.22 -17.67 -20.02
C GLN A 109 -1.64 -16.37 -19.36
N GLU A 110 -0.66 -15.62 -18.89
CA GLU A 110 -0.87 -14.25 -18.43
C GLU A 110 -1.32 -13.37 -19.60
N ARG A 111 -2.33 -12.54 -19.37
CA ARG A 111 -2.86 -11.61 -20.37
C ARG A 111 -2.71 -10.14 -20.00
N GLY A 112 -2.16 -9.85 -18.84
CA GLY A 112 -1.81 -8.51 -18.45
C GLY A 112 -2.74 -7.87 -17.46
N SER A 113 -2.59 -6.59 -17.08
CA SER A 113 -1.99 -5.53 -17.93
C SER A 113 -0.45 -5.53 -17.82
N ASN A 114 0.19 -5.18 -18.94
CA ASN A 114 1.65 -5.03 -19.01
C ASN A 114 2.10 -3.66 -18.47
N ASN A 115 1.28 -2.64 -18.58
CA ASN A 115 1.61 -1.22 -18.41
C ASN A 115 0.77 -0.47 -17.37
N LEU A 116 -0.15 -1.14 -16.70
CA LEU A 116 -1.00 -0.55 -15.65
C LEU A 116 -0.94 -1.44 -14.41
N ALA A 117 0.01 -1.17 -13.53
CA ALA A 117 0.11 -1.87 -12.25
C ALA A 117 -0.95 -1.37 -11.25
N GLY A 118 -1.37 -2.26 -10.37
CA GLY A 118 -2.19 -1.93 -9.21
C GLY A 118 -1.37 -1.77 -7.95
N ARG A 119 -1.98 -2.06 -6.79
CA ARG A 119 -1.41 -1.77 -5.47
C ARG A 119 -0.17 -2.59 -5.15
N VAL A 120 0.95 -1.89 -4.99
CA VAL A 120 2.18 -2.37 -4.36
C VAL A 120 2.20 -1.91 -2.91
N HIS A 121 2.50 -2.82 -1.98
CA HIS A 121 2.49 -2.52 -0.54
C HIS A 121 3.86 -2.23 0.03
N THR A 122 4.90 -2.87 -0.49
CA THR A 122 6.25 -2.77 0.06
C THR A 122 7.29 -3.11 -0.99
N VAL A 123 8.51 -2.61 -0.79
CA VAL A 123 9.62 -2.80 -1.69
C VAL A 123 10.91 -3.12 -0.92
N GLU A 124 11.80 -3.86 -1.52
CA GLU A 124 13.18 -4.06 -1.09
C GLU A 124 14.09 -4.14 -2.30
N ILE A 125 15.33 -3.71 -2.16
CA ILE A 125 16.28 -3.64 -3.26
C ILE A 125 17.61 -4.34 -2.91
N ASP A 126 18.08 -5.10 -3.86
CA ASP A 126 19.42 -5.66 -3.88
C ASP A 126 20.26 -4.86 -4.89
N PHE A 127 21.04 -3.93 -4.39
CA PHE A 127 21.88 -3.08 -5.22
C PHE A 127 23.03 -3.87 -5.88
N ASP A 128 23.56 -4.88 -5.19
CA ASP A 128 24.66 -5.70 -5.70
C ASP A 128 24.21 -6.52 -6.91
N GLN A 129 23.03 -7.11 -6.84
CA GLN A 129 22.44 -7.84 -7.95
C GLN A 129 21.62 -6.95 -8.91
N ARG A 130 21.41 -5.67 -8.56
CA ARG A 130 20.60 -4.69 -9.29
C ARG A 130 19.16 -5.17 -9.49
N MET A 131 18.55 -5.73 -8.45
CA MET A 131 17.21 -6.30 -8.47
C MET A 131 16.32 -5.63 -7.43
N ILE A 132 15.05 -5.48 -7.78
CA ILE A 132 13.98 -5.01 -6.89
C ILE A 132 13.07 -6.18 -6.58
N TYR A 133 12.63 -6.25 -5.32
CA TYR A 133 11.55 -7.11 -4.86
C TYR A 133 10.42 -6.23 -4.38
N CYS A 134 9.20 -6.47 -4.86
CA CYS A 134 8.03 -5.78 -4.32
C CYS A 134 6.91 -6.75 -3.96
N GLY A 135 6.15 -6.38 -2.93
CA GLY A 135 5.00 -7.14 -2.45
C GLY A 135 3.69 -6.49 -2.85
N SER A 136 2.80 -7.27 -3.46
CA SER A 136 1.48 -6.79 -3.83
C SER A 136 0.45 -6.98 -2.72
N SER A 137 -0.64 -6.22 -2.78
CA SER A 137 -1.81 -6.42 -1.90
C SER A 137 -2.39 -7.83 -2.01
N GLY A 138 -2.37 -8.41 -3.19
CA GLY A 138 -2.85 -9.77 -3.46
C GLY A 138 -1.97 -10.88 -2.91
N GLY A 139 -0.75 -10.56 -2.46
CA GLY A 139 0.17 -11.51 -1.83
C GLY A 139 1.23 -12.09 -2.76
N ASN A 140 1.38 -11.58 -3.96
CA ASN A 140 2.50 -11.96 -4.82
C ASN A 140 3.74 -11.11 -4.52
N ILE A 141 4.89 -11.79 -4.52
CA ILE A 141 6.20 -11.18 -4.52
C ILE A 141 6.67 -11.12 -5.96
N TRP A 142 7.02 -9.93 -6.41
CA TRP A 142 7.55 -9.69 -7.74
C TRP A 142 9.02 -9.34 -7.66
N LYS A 143 9.80 -9.85 -8.59
CA LYS A 143 11.21 -9.55 -8.77
C LYS A 143 11.42 -8.95 -10.15
N GLY A 144 12.10 -7.81 -10.21
CA GLY A 144 12.44 -7.11 -11.44
C GLY A 144 13.82 -6.47 -11.35
N SER A 145 14.30 -5.87 -12.46
CA SER A 145 15.52 -5.09 -12.44
C SER A 145 15.31 -3.74 -11.73
N ILE A 146 16.40 -3.12 -11.27
CA ILE A 146 16.39 -1.77 -10.68
C ILE A 146 15.83 -0.69 -11.64
N PHE A 147 15.70 -1.00 -12.91
CA PHE A 147 15.10 -0.12 -13.93
C PHE A 147 13.61 -0.39 -14.16
N GLY A 148 12.97 -1.24 -13.38
CA GLY A 148 11.56 -1.56 -13.54
C GLY A 148 11.25 -2.47 -14.75
N GLU A 149 12.17 -3.35 -15.10
CA GLU A 149 12.04 -4.24 -16.25
C GLU A 149 12.18 -5.72 -15.87
N GLY A 150 11.64 -6.59 -16.69
CA GLY A 150 11.80 -8.04 -16.54
C GLY A 150 11.11 -8.59 -15.28
N TRP A 151 9.99 -8.03 -14.90
CA TRP A 151 9.23 -8.44 -13.74
C TRP A 151 8.72 -9.88 -13.85
N VAL A 152 8.94 -10.65 -12.78
CA VAL A 152 8.43 -12.01 -12.63
C VAL A 152 7.86 -12.19 -11.23
N SER A 153 6.73 -12.89 -11.14
CA SER A 153 6.20 -13.34 -9.85
C SER A 153 7.00 -14.55 -9.38
N VAL A 154 7.45 -14.57 -8.12
CA VAL A 154 8.31 -15.63 -7.60
C VAL A 154 7.58 -16.63 -6.70
N ASN A 155 6.34 -16.34 -6.28
CA ASN A 155 5.60 -17.18 -5.36
C ASN A 155 4.19 -17.58 -5.83
N ASP A 156 3.98 -17.77 -7.14
CA ASP A 156 2.68 -18.18 -7.71
C ASP A 156 2.17 -19.53 -7.17
N TYR A 157 3.06 -20.36 -6.66
CA TYR A 157 2.76 -21.66 -6.04
C TYR A 157 2.15 -21.55 -4.64
N MET A 158 2.28 -20.39 -3.97
CA MET A 158 1.83 -20.17 -2.59
C MET A 158 1.15 -18.84 -2.45
N GLN A 159 -0.13 -18.88 -2.13
CA GLN A 159 -0.89 -17.67 -1.85
C GLN A 159 -0.63 -17.20 -0.41
N ILE A 160 -0.03 -16.02 -0.28
CA ILE A 160 0.06 -15.25 0.96
C ILE A 160 -0.72 -13.96 0.77
N ASN A 161 -1.16 -13.33 1.86
CA ASN A 161 -2.00 -12.14 1.77
C ASN A 161 -1.36 -10.96 2.47
N ASN A 162 -1.55 -9.77 1.92
CA ASN A 162 -1.21 -8.52 2.58
C ASN A 162 0.26 -8.47 3.02
N ILE A 163 1.17 -8.53 2.03
CA ILE A 163 2.60 -8.38 2.28
C ILE A 163 2.84 -6.93 2.72
N ASN A 164 3.39 -6.75 3.91
CA ASN A 164 3.60 -5.42 4.50
C ASN A 164 5.07 -5.14 4.85
N MET A 165 5.95 -6.11 4.66
CA MET A 165 7.40 -5.95 4.71
C MET A 165 8.06 -7.02 3.84
N ILE A 166 9.00 -6.59 3.04
CA ILE A 166 10.05 -7.42 2.44
C ILE A 166 11.38 -6.85 2.90
N ARG A 167 12.33 -7.74 3.26
CA ARG A 167 13.67 -7.33 3.68
C ARG A 167 14.70 -8.37 3.27
N LEU A 168 15.79 -7.92 2.69
CA LEU A 168 16.98 -8.74 2.44
C LEU A 168 17.95 -8.62 3.61
N VAL A 169 18.41 -9.76 4.12
CA VAL A 169 19.39 -9.81 5.20
C VAL A 169 20.54 -10.77 4.86
N PRO A 170 21.78 -10.45 5.25
CA PRO A 170 22.91 -11.35 5.10
C PRO A 170 22.63 -12.67 5.84
N ASN A 171 22.94 -13.82 5.22
CA ASN A 171 22.80 -15.13 5.82
C ASN A 171 24.08 -15.97 5.78
N GLY A 172 25.20 -15.33 5.47
CA GLY A 172 26.50 -16.00 5.32
C GLY A 172 26.67 -16.78 4.01
N ASN A 173 25.67 -16.80 3.15
CA ASN A 173 25.69 -17.40 1.81
C ASN A 173 25.90 -16.31 0.73
N ILE A 174 26.03 -16.74 -0.53
CA ILE A 174 26.18 -15.84 -1.67
C ILE A 174 24.94 -14.97 -1.87
N ASN A 175 23.75 -15.53 -1.60
CA ASN A 175 22.48 -14.81 -1.73
C ASN A 175 21.97 -14.41 -0.35
N ASN A 176 21.48 -13.21 -0.21
CA ASN A 176 20.79 -12.74 0.98
C ASN A 176 19.52 -13.55 1.24
N ARG A 177 19.14 -13.68 2.51
CA ARG A 177 17.84 -14.27 2.90
C ARG A 177 16.76 -13.21 2.72
N LEU A 178 15.68 -13.60 2.08
CA LEU A 178 14.47 -12.77 1.95
C LEU A 178 13.56 -13.03 3.15
N LEU A 179 13.22 -11.99 3.89
CA LEU A 179 12.26 -11.99 4.99
C LEU A 179 10.95 -11.33 4.53
N ILE A 180 9.83 -11.93 4.86
CA ILE A 180 8.52 -11.45 4.43
C ILE A 180 7.56 -11.46 5.61
N SER A 181 6.99 -10.30 5.93
CA SER A 181 5.84 -10.19 6.82
C SER A 181 4.57 -10.04 6.00
N ALA A 182 3.59 -10.89 6.23
CA ALA A 182 2.35 -10.93 5.46
C ALA A 182 1.14 -11.21 6.35
N GLY A 183 0.32 -10.19 6.57
CA GLY A 183 -0.86 -10.28 7.43
C GLY A 183 -0.50 -10.60 8.89
N ASN A 184 -0.80 -11.80 9.32
CA ASN A 184 -0.50 -12.30 10.66
C ASN A 184 0.59 -13.38 10.68
N LYS A 185 1.34 -13.55 9.60
CA LYS A 185 2.37 -14.56 9.40
C LYS A 185 3.70 -13.94 9.01
N PHE A 186 4.76 -14.65 9.31
CA PHE A 186 6.11 -14.30 8.90
C PHE A 186 6.73 -15.47 8.13
N TYR A 187 7.47 -15.14 7.07
CA TYR A 187 8.11 -16.12 6.19
C TYR A 187 9.56 -15.73 5.92
N TYR A 188 10.36 -16.73 5.52
CA TYR A 188 11.70 -16.53 5.02
C TYR A 188 11.99 -17.39 3.79
N SER A 189 12.96 -16.96 2.98
CA SER A 189 13.40 -17.67 1.78
C SER A 189 14.89 -17.49 1.58
N ASP A 190 15.59 -18.59 1.27
CA ASP A 190 17.01 -18.61 0.91
C ASP A 190 17.25 -18.71 -0.60
N ASN A 191 16.20 -18.64 -1.39
CA ASN A 191 16.25 -18.75 -2.85
C ASN A 191 15.33 -17.73 -3.53
N GLU A 192 15.44 -16.47 -3.11
CA GLU A 192 14.81 -15.33 -3.75
C GLU A 192 13.27 -15.38 -3.82
N GLY A 193 12.62 -16.12 -2.91
CA GLY A 193 11.17 -16.28 -2.88
C GLY A 193 10.63 -17.50 -3.65
N PHE A 194 11.47 -18.26 -4.33
CA PHE A 194 11.03 -19.49 -5.01
C PHE A 194 10.53 -20.58 -4.05
N THR A 195 10.98 -20.58 -2.82
CA THR A 195 10.35 -21.34 -1.73
C THR A 195 10.21 -20.44 -0.51
N LEU A 196 9.02 -20.43 0.08
CA LEU A 196 8.73 -19.71 1.31
C LEU A 196 8.54 -20.68 2.46
N ASN A 197 9.32 -20.49 3.51
CA ASN A 197 9.20 -21.22 4.74
C ASN A 197 8.48 -20.35 5.77
N GLN A 198 7.43 -20.85 6.41
CA GLN A 198 6.75 -20.14 7.48
C GLN A 198 7.56 -20.22 8.76
N SER A 199 7.74 -19.09 9.44
CA SER A 199 8.41 -19.02 10.73
C SER A 199 7.58 -19.68 11.83
N SER A 200 8.23 -20.18 12.87
CA SER A 200 7.58 -20.71 14.08
C SER A 200 7.62 -19.70 15.24
N GLY A 201 6.84 -19.96 16.30
CA GLY A 201 6.81 -19.13 17.51
C GLY A 201 5.85 -17.95 17.46
N LEU A 202 5.05 -17.81 16.40
CA LEU A 202 4.02 -16.79 16.23
C LEU A 202 2.59 -17.36 16.18
N GLU A 203 2.38 -18.60 16.64
CA GLU A 203 1.11 -19.32 16.50
C GLU A 203 -0.09 -18.60 17.16
N GLY A 204 0.17 -17.84 18.24
CA GLY A 204 -0.83 -17.00 18.89
C GLY A 204 -1.27 -15.84 17.99
N VAL A 205 -0.32 -15.19 17.32
CA VAL A 205 -0.56 -14.10 16.37
C VAL A 205 -1.29 -14.63 15.14
N GLU A 206 -0.85 -15.78 14.62
CA GLU A 206 -1.46 -16.41 13.43
C GLU A 206 -2.93 -16.76 13.64
N SER A 207 -3.28 -17.18 14.87
CA SER A 207 -4.63 -17.59 15.21
C SER A 207 -5.53 -16.43 15.63
N TRP A 208 -4.99 -15.44 16.36
CA TRP A 208 -5.77 -14.43 17.06
C TRP A 208 -5.08 -13.07 17.08
N GLY A 209 -4.36 -12.70 16.02
CA GLY A 209 -3.60 -11.47 16.02
C GLY A 209 -3.34 -10.90 14.63
N GLU A 210 -2.57 -9.84 14.66
CA GLU A 210 -2.03 -9.16 13.49
C GLU A 210 -0.61 -8.67 13.78
N ILE A 211 0.23 -8.62 12.76
CA ILE A 211 1.54 -7.99 12.81
C ILE A 211 1.34 -6.50 12.53
N TYR A 212 1.75 -5.66 13.47
CA TYR A 212 1.70 -4.21 13.32
C TYR A 212 2.89 -3.67 12.53
N ARG A 213 4.08 -4.12 12.89
CA ARG A 213 5.33 -3.75 12.22
C ARG A 213 6.41 -4.80 12.46
N SER A 214 7.29 -4.93 11.49
CA SER A 214 8.51 -5.72 11.63
C SER A 214 9.70 -4.83 11.33
N THR A 215 10.81 -5.04 12.04
CA THR A 215 12.05 -4.31 11.81
C THR A 215 13.25 -5.23 11.99
N VAL A 216 14.38 -4.86 11.39
CA VAL A 216 15.64 -5.59 11.48
C VAL A 216 16.68 -4.65 12.05
N SER A 217 17.41 -5.12 13.05
CA SER A 217 18.60 -4.48 13.59
C SER A 217 19.78 -5.44 13.52
N TYR A 218 20.97 -4.96 13.80
CA TYR A 218 22.20 -5.76 13.73
C TYR A 218 22.86 -5.82 15.09
N PHE A 219 23.37 -7.00 15.45
CA PHE A 219 23.90 -7.29 16.79
C PHE A 219 25.33 -6.77 16.99
N ASP A 220 26.09 -6.71 15.92
CA ASP A 220 27.51 -6.34 15.97
C ASP A 220 28.03 -5.77 14.64
N SER A 221 29.31 -5.44 14.60
CA SER A 221 29.99 -5.01 13.38
C SER A 221 30.12 -6.09 12.30
N GLN A 222 29.68 -7.32 12.58
CA GLN A 222 29.65 -8.45 11.62
C GLN A 222 28.28 -8.54 10.93
N GLU A 223 27.41 -7.58 11.18
CA GLU A 223 26.09 -7.47 10.53
C GLU A 223 25.19 -8.71 10.78
N THR A 224 25.26 -9.30 12.00
CA THR A 224 24.35 -10.37 12.38
C THR A 224 22.94 -9.82 12.56
N PRO A 225 21.99 -10.15 11.68
CA PRO A 225 20.63 -9.60 11.74
C PRO A 225 19.85 -10.18 12.92
N VAL A 226 19.12 -9.31 13.61
CA VAL A 226 18.13 -9.67 14.62
C VAL A 226 16.79 -9.06 14.20
N ILE A 227 15.76 -9.89 14.14
CA ILE A 227 14.46 -9.48 13.65
C ILE A 227 13.51 -9.26 14.83
N PHE A 228 12.75 -8.20 14.79
CA PHE A 228 11.73 -7.88 15.78
C PHE A 228 10.37 -7.68 15.11
N VAL A 229 9.32 -8.21 15.77
CA VAL A 229 7.95 -8.14 15.28
C VAL A 229 7.06 -7.61 16.39
N LEU A 230 6.43 -6.47 16.14
CA LEU A 230 5.39 -5.90 16.97
C LEU A 230 4.04 -6.45 16.55
N THR A 231 3.31 -7.00 17.49
CA THR A 231 2.03 -7.65 17.22
C THR A 231 0.93 -7.17 18.17
N LYS A 232 -0.30 -7.34 17.72
CA LYS A 232 -1.48 -7.29 18.56
C LYS A 232 -2.14 -8.67 18.54
N GLU A 233 -2.48 -9.18 19.73
CA GLU A 233 -3.27 -10.38 19.90
C GLU A 233 -4.55 -10.03 20.68
N TRP A 234 -5.69 -10.69 20.34
CA TRP A 234 -6.99 -10.42 20.99
C TRP A 234 -7.59 -11.64 21.70
N GLN A 235 -6.88 -12.73 21.80
CA GLN A 235 -7.31 -13.88 22.60
C GLN A 235 -7.24 -13.53 24.11
N ASN A 236 -8.36 -13.67 24.83
CA ASN A 236 -8.46 -13.36 26.25
C ASN A 236 -8.17 -11.91 26.65
N GLY A 237 -8.50 -10.96 25.80
CA GLY A 237 -8.21 -9.54 25.94
C GLY A 237 -7.11 -9.10 24.98
N SER A 238 -7.17 -7.83 24.53
CA SER A 238 -6.18 -7.35 23.58
C SER A 238 -4.85 -7.04 24.25
N THR A 239 -3.77 -7.61 23.71
CA THR A 239 -2.39 -7.42 24.17
C THR A 239 -1.48 -7.01 23.02
N ILE A 240 -0.51 -6.16 23.34
CA ILE A 240 0.62 -5.84 22.47
C ILE A 240 1.80 -6.68 22.89
N LYS A 241 2.44 -7.33 21.93
CA LYS A 241 3.63 -8.14 22.17
C LYS A 241 4.74 -7.78 21.22
N ILE A 242 5.97 -7.96 21.65
CA ILE A 242 7.17 -7.88 20.81
C ILE A 242 7.82 -9.24 20.83
N PHE A 243 8.06 -9.76 19.64
CA PHE A 243 8.78 -11.01 19.42
C PHE A 243 10.14 -10.73 18.80
N ARG A 244 11.10 -11.60 19.06
CA ARG A 244 12.47 -11.52 18.58
C ARG A 244 12.89 -12.83 17.91
N SER A 245 13.68 -12.73 16.86
CA SER A 245 14.36 -13.85 16.21
C SER A 245 15.85 -13.55 16.11
N ASP A 246 16.66 -14.50 16.59
CA ASP A 246 18.14 -14.50 16.49
C ASP A 246 18.65 -15.48 15.43
N ASN A 247 17.75 -16.11 14.67
CA ASN A 247 18.06 -17.12 13.66
C ASN A 247 17.48 -16.75 12.29
N LEU A 248 17.61 -15.49 11.91
CA LEU A 248 17.24 -15.01 10.59
C LEU A 248 15.78 -15.28 10.22
N GLY A 249 14.87 -15.14 11.19
CA GLY A 249 13.43 -15.26 10.98
C GLY A 249 12.90 -16.69 10.98
N GLU A 250 13.69 -17.73 11.26
CA GLU A 250 13.20 -19.11 11.30
C GLU A 250 12.26 -19.36 12.48
N SER A 251 12.57 -18.77 13.64
CA SER A 251 11.71 -18.86 14.81
C SER A 251 11.75 -17.57 15.63
N PHE A 252 10.65 -17.32 16.32
CA PHE A 252 10.45 -16.17 17.17
C PHE A 252 10.14 -16.56 18.60
N TYR A 253 10.58 -15.75 19.55
CA TYR A 253 10.19 -15.84 20.95
C TYR A 253 9.78 -14.48 21.49
N GLN A 254 8.81 -14.48 22.42
CA GLN A 254 8.29 -13.26 23.01
C GLN A 254 9.31 -12.66 23.99
N ILE A 255 9.60 -11.36 23.83
CA ILE A 255 10.47 -10.60 24.75
C ILE A 255 9.70 -9.59 25.59
N TYR A 256 8.53 -9.13 25.09
CA TYR A 256 7.72 -8.12 25.76
C TYR A 256 6.23 -8.39 25.59
N SER A 257 5.42 -8.00 26.61
CA SER A 257 3.96 -8.01 26.52
C SER A 257 3.35 -6.95 27.41
N THR A 258 2.28 -6.32 26.95
CA THR A 258 1.50 -5.35 27.72
C THR A 258 0.04 -5.36 27.27
N PRO A 259 -0.92 -5.12 28.18
CA PRO A 259 -2.31 -4.91 27.76
C PRO A 259 -2.42 -3.75 26.76
N LEU A 260 -3.30 -3.89 25.79
CA LEU A 260 -3.64 -2.80 24.86
C LEU A 260 -4.38 -1.70 25.63
N THR A 261 -3.87 -0.48 25.58
CA THR A 261 -4.51 0.68 26.22
C THR A 261 -5.22 1.59 25.21
N SER A 262 -4.72 1.65 23.98
CA SER A 262 -5.32 2.43 22.90
C SER A 262 -5.00 1.74 21.57
N GLU A 263 -5.97 1.70 20.68
CA GLU A 263 -5.79 1.14 19.34
C GLU A 263 -4.73 1.93 18.56
N ARG A 264 -3.83 1.18 17.90
CA ARG A 264 -2.75 1.73 17.06
C ARG A 264 -1.74 2.65 17.76
N ALA A 265 -1.75 2.75 19.10
CA ALA A 265 -0.86 3.63 19.86
C ALA A 265 0.52 3.03 20.16
N TYR A 266 1.00 2.14 19.31
CA TYR A 266 2.25 1.39 19.47
C TYR A 266 2.96 1.25 18.16
N ASP A 267 4.28 1.49 18.15
CA ASP A 267 5.14 1.25 17.00
C ASP A 267 6.56 0.90 17.43
N ILE A 268 7.32 0.25 16.54
CA ILE A 268 8.74 -0.04 16.72
C ILE A 268 9.53 0.46 15.53
N TRP A 269 10.75 0.90 15.82
CA TRP A 269 11.72 1.31 14.82
C TRP A 269 13.12 0.87 15.23
N SER A 270 14.00 0.60 14.27
CA SER A 270 15.44 0.42 14.44
C SER A 270 16.17 1.02 13.25
N ASP A 271 17.42 1.42 13.47
CA ASP A 271 18.30 1.83 12.36
C ASP A 271 18.63 0.59 11.52
N ARG A 272 18.26 0.62 10.24
CA ARG A 272 18.50 -0.51 9.32
C ARG A 272 19.95 -0.61 8.82
N TYR A 273 20.79 0.40 9.06
CA TYR A 273 22.16 0.48 8.54
C TYR A 273 23.22 0.37 9.61
N ASN A 274 22.86 0.56 10.87
CA ASN A 274 23.81 0.56 11.97
C ASN A 274 23.36 -0.36 13.09
N PHE A 275 24.31 -0.79 13.90
CA PHE A 275 23.98 -1.38 15.20
C PHE A 275 23.14 -0.39 16.00
N SER A 276 22.00 -0.81 16.45
CA SER A 276 21.13 -0.01 17.30
C SER A 276 20.24 -0.88 18.18
N ASP A 277 19.86 -0.33 19.32
CA ASP A 277 18.71 -0.81 20.08
C ASP A 277 17.42 -0.67 19.26
N ILE A 278 16.35 -1.33 19.70
CA ILE A 278 15.03 -1.14 19.14
C ILE A 278 14.33 -0.03 19.91
N TYR A 279 13.76 0.90 19.19
CA TYR A 279 12.97 1.99 19.76
C TYR A 279 11.50 1.64 19.70
N PHE A 280 10.85 1.73 20.86
CA PHE A 280 9.45 1.36 21.03
C PHE A 280 8.64 2.59 21.45
N LEU A 281 7.82 3.08 20.55
CA LEU A 281 6.86 4.15 20.85
C LEU A 281 5.59 3.51 21.38
N ARG A 282 5.31 3.82 22.64
CA ARG A 282 4.15 3.29 23.36
C ARG A 282 3.34 4.45 23.93
N ASN A 283 2.17 4.68 23.32
CA ASN A 283 1.18 5.61 23.86
C ASN A 283 1.75 7.01 24.14
N GLY A 284 2.52 7.53 23.19
CA GLY A 284 3.18 8.83 23.25
C GLY A 284 4.52 8.87 24.01
N SER A 285 4.97 7.75 24.57
CA SER A 285 6.26 7.63 25.25
C SER A 285 7.23 6.76 24.48
N LEU A 286 8.49 7.19 24.38
CA LEU A 286 9.57 6.46 23.74
C LEU A 286 10.36 5.65 24.75
N TYR A 287 10.63 4.41 24.40
CA TYR A 287 11.47 3.47 25.12
C TYR A 287 12.54 2.91 24.19
N SER A 288 13.68 2.50 24.71
CA SER A 288 14.60 1.58 24.03
C SER A 288 14.43 0.17 24.58
N ILE A 289 14.62 -0.80 23.71
CA ILE A 289 14.77 -2.21 24.06
C ILE A 289 16.17 -2.61 23.63
N SER A 290 17.01 -2.92 24.62
CA SER A 290 18.39 -3.30 24.37
C SER A 290 18.46 -4.61 23.55
N ILE A 291 19.17 -4.57 22.44
CA ILE A 291 19.41 -5.74 21.60
C ILE A 291 20.23 -6.83 22.33
N LEU A 292 21.01 -6.45 23.38
CA LEU A 292 21.87 -7.36 24.10
C LEU A 292 21.14 -8.22 25.11
N ASP A 293 20.18 -7.65 25.84
CA ASP A 293 19.56 -8.31 27.01
C ASP A 293 18.03 -8.13 27.07
N ASN A 294 17.42 -7.51 26.05
CA ASN A 294 15.99 -7.21 25.94
C ASN A 294 15.45 -6.27 27.05
N ASN A 295 16.31 -5.54 27.76
CA ASN A 295 15.89 -4.60 28.79
C ASN A 295 15.17 -3.41 28.17
N LEU A 296 13.98 -3.10 28.70
CA LEU A 296 13.18 -1.94 28.32
C LEU A 296 13.57 -0.74 29.20
N SER A 297 13.99 0.36 28.58
CA SER A 297 14.36 1.60 29.24
C SER A 297 13.54 2.77 28.71
N PHE A 298 12.98 3.58 29.59
CA PHE A 298 12.29 4.81 29.22
C PHE A 298 13.31 5.87 28.78
N ILE A 299 13.02 6.55 27.65
CA ILE A 299 13.86 7.62 27.11
C ILE A 299 13.18 8.98 27.33
N GLY A 300 11.98 9.17 26.80
CA GLY A 300 11.29 10.46 26.83
C GLY A 300 9.81 10.37 26.44
N SER A 301 9.10 11.47 26.62
CA SER A 301 7.71 11.60 26.17
C SER A 301 7.65 12.40 24.88
N ALA A 302 7.29 11.73 23.78
CA ALA A 302 7.17 12.36 22.48
C ALA A 302 5.92 13.24 22.38
N GLY A 303 4.82 12.82 22.99
CA GLY A 303 3.56 13.55 22.95
C GLY A 303 2.51 13.00 23.91
N PRO A 304 1.28 13.51 23.85
CA PRO A 304 0.22 13.09 24.76
C PRO A 304 -0.20 11.64 24.54
N SER A 305 -0.58 10.97 25.62
CA SER A 305 -1.11 9.61 25.58
C SER A 305 -2.54 9.57 25.01
N ASN A 306 -2.96 8.38 24.51
CA ASN A 306 -4.33 8.10 24.04
C ASN A 306 -4.82 8.99 22.88
N GLN A 307 -3.91 9.44 22.02
CA GLN A 307 -4.21 10.29 20.85
C GLN A 307 -4.34 9.50 19.52
N GLY A 308 -4.64 8.21 19.57
CA GLY A 308 -4.86 7.40 18.39
C GLY A 308 -3.58 6.76 17.84
N GLU A 309 -3.40 6.78 16.51
CA GLU A 309 -2.27 6.11 15.88
C GLU A 309 -0.93 6.74 16.22
N ASN A 310 0.02 5.90 16.63
CA ASN A 310 1.41 6.30 16.86
C ASN A 310 2.29 5.60 15.83
N ILE A 311 3.14 6.36 15.14
CA ILE A 311 4.12 5.85 14.19
C ILE A 311 5.46 6.51 14.51
N LEU A 312 6.52 5.71 14.50
CA LEU A 312 7.89 6.13 14.78
C LEU A 312 8.73 5.94 13.52
N SER A 313 9.49 6.96 13.17
CA SER A 313 10.56 6.91 12.20
C SER A 313 11.77 7.68 12.72
N GLY A 314 12.94 7.44 12.17
CA GLY A 314 14.15 8.12 12.59
C GLY A 314 15.36 7.82 11.72
N GLY A 315 16.48 8.36 12.14
CA GLY A 315 17.75 8.18 11.46
C GLY A 315 18.90 8.70 12.31
N LYS A 316 20.09 8.68 11.72
CA LYS A 316 21.31 9.13 12.36
C LYS A 316 22.00 10.16 11.48
N ASP A 317 21.88 11.41 11.87
CA ASP A 317 22.51 12.51 11.14
C ASP A 317 24.00 12.61 11.53
N ILE A 318 24.85 12.15 10.62
CA ILE A 318 26.31 12.14 10.83
C ILE A 318 26.86 13.57 10.89
N GLU A 319 26.29 14.49 10.14
CA GLU A 319 26.71 15.90 10.14
C GLU A 319 26.37 16.60 11.45
N ASN A 320 25.35 16.13 12.16
CA ASN A 320 24.89 16.68 13.45
C ASN A 320 25.44 15.88 14.66
N GLY A 321 26.66 15.42 14.58
CA GLY A 321 27.35 14.74 15.68
C GLY A 321 26.98 13.27 15.87
N GLY A 322 26.21 12.69 14.97
CA GLY A 322 25.85 11.28 14.95
C GLY A 322 24.79 10.89 16.00
N LEU A 323 24.06 11.86 16.55
CA LEU A 323 22.89 11.60 17.38
C LEU A 323 21.72 11.08 16.53
N LEU A 324 20.87 10.28 17.14
CA LEU A 324 19.63 9.85 16.52
C LEU A 324 18.63 11.00 16.50
N HIS A 325 17.99 11.16 15.36
CA HIS A 325 16.79 11.98 15.27
C HIS A 325 15.57 11.06 15.11
N PHE A 326 14.45 11.51 15.67
CA PHE A 326 13.19 10.80 15.59
C PHE A 326 12.06 11.70 15.15
N TYR A 327 11.18 11.11 14.37
CA TYR A 327 9.86 11.64 14.06
C TYR A 327 8.81 10.72 14.68
N ALA A 328 7.91 11.30 15.49
CA ALA A 328 6.77 10.59 16.04
C ALA A 328 5.47 11.22 15.54
N LYS A 329 4.71 10.47 14.73
CA LYS A 329 3.32 10.80 14.44
C LYS A 329 2.47 10.29 15.59
N ILE A 330 1.77 11.20 16.30
CA ILE A 330 0.85 10.86 17.38
C ILE A 330 -0.51 11.50 17.09
N GLY A 331 -1.47 10.66 16.71
CA GLY A 331 -2.73 11.13 16.14
C GLY A 331 -2.50 11.90 14.84
N ASP A 332 -2.93 13.16 14.81
CA ASP A 332 -2.81 14.03 13.63
C ASP A 332 -1.65 15.02 13.75
N ARG A 333 -0.73 14.83 14.69
CA ARG A 333 0.38 15.77 14.97
C ARG A 333 1.73 15.10 14.81
N LEU A 334 2.71 15.92 14.41
CA LEU A 334 4.12 15.55 14.30
C LEU A 334 4.89 16.05 15.51
N TYR A 335 5.71 15.20 16.07
CA TYR A 335 6.71 15.51 17.10
C TYR A 335 8.09 15.12 16.59
N PHE A 336 9.09 15.93 16.86
CA PHE A 336 10.45 15.78 16.40
C PHE A 336 11.43 15.84 17.56
N SER A 337 12.44 14.98 17.54
CA SER A 337 13.58 14.97 18.45
C SER A 337 14.88 14.84 17.67
N ASN A 338 15.95 15.49 18.11
CA ASN A 338 17.30 15.35 17.56
C ASN A 338 18.38 15.14 18.64
N ASP A 339 17.97 14.58 19.77
CA ASP A 339 18.81 14.30 20.93
C ASP A 339 18.54 12.89 21.49
N ASP A 340 18.57 11.88 20.60
CA ASP A 340 18.30 10.48 20.94
C ASP A 340 16.91 10.23 21.57
N GLY A 341 15.94 11.11 21.34
CA GLY A 341 14.58 11.01 21.89
C GLY A 341 14.40 11.59 23.28
N GLY A 342 15.41 12.30 23.82
CA GLY A 342 15.36 12.88 25.17
C GLY A 342 14.38 14.04 25.27
N THR A 343 14.39 14.93 24.29
CA THR A 343 13.44 16.06 24.21
C THR A 343 12.70 16.08 22.88
N TRP A 344 11.46 16.61 22.90
CA TRP A 344 10.58 16.60 21.75
C TRP A 344 9.97 17.96 21.49
N ILE A 345 9.90 18.31 20.21
CA ILE A 345 9.32 19.55 19.70
C ILE A 345 8.04 19.20 18.94
N ASP A 346 6.92 19.79 19.35
CA ASP A 346 5.66 19.71 18.63
C ASP A 346 5.73 20.55 17.35
N LYS A 347 5.63 19.91 16.20
CA LYS A 347 5.70 20.53 14.85
C LYS A 347 4.33 20.92 14.30
N GLY A 348 3.26 20.60 14.99
CA GLY A 348 1.91 20.93 14.58
C GLY A 348 1.17 19.81 13.90
N GLU A 349 0.08 20.18 13.21
CA GLU A 349 -0.79 19.23 12.51
C GLU A 349 -0.13 18.76 11.21
N LEU A 350 -0.28 17.48 10.93
CA LEU A 350 0.15 16.85 9.68
C LEU A 350 -0.77 17.24 8.51
N PRO A 351 -0.24 17.37 7.29
CA PRO A 351 -1.03 17.77 6.12
C PRO A 351 -1.99 16.69 5.63
N SER A 352 -1.77 15.45 6.06
CA SER A 352 -2.56 14.27 5.65
C SER A 352 -2.63 13.24 6.77
N TYR A 353 -3.59 12.31 6.64
CA TYR A 353 -3.54 11.05 7.40
C TYR A 353 -2.59 10.07 6.70
N THR A 354 -2.16 9.05 7.40
CA THR A 354 -1.40 7.92 6.81
C THR A 354 -2.33 6.90 6.17
N PHE A 355 -2.01 6.45 4.97
CA PHE A 355 -2.74 5.35 4.34
C PHE A 355 -2.50 4.04 5.10
N SER A 356 -1.26 3.76 5.43
CA SER A 356 -0.81 2.66 6.28
C SER A 356 0.21 3.14 7.32
N ARG A 357 0.74 2.25 8.16
CA ARG A 357 1.85 2.58 9.07
C ARG A 357 3.15 2.91 8.33
N ASN A 358 3.38 2.26 7.19
CA ASN A 358 4.57 2.45 6.37
C ASN A 358 4.50 3.71 5.49
N SER A 359 3.37 4.44 5.53
CA SER A 359 3.16 5.67 4.76
C SER A 359 3.75 6.92 5.42
N PHE A 360 4.53 6.75 6.48
CA PHE A 360 5.19 7.83 7.19
C PHE A 360 6.63 7.43 7.47
N GLU A 361 7.58 8.17 6.90
CA GLU A 361 9.01 7.87 7.00
C GLU A 361 9.82 9.16 6.99
N GLY A 362 10.89 9.22 7.80
CA GLY A 362 11.92 10.25 7.77
C GLY A 362 13.20 9.72 7.13
N SER A 363 13.98 10.62 6.53
CA SER A 363 15.30 10.30 6.01
C SER A 363 16.20 9.77 7.12
N TYR A 364 17.04 8.78 6.80
CA TYR A 364 18.01 8.23 7.75
C TYR A 364 19.19 9.17 7.99
N ASP A 365 19.60 9.93 6.97
CA ASP A 365 20.79 10.77 7.03
C ASP A 365 20.51 12.24 7.29
N ASN A 366 19.31 12.70 6.92
CA ASN A 366 18.96 14.12 6.97
C ASN A 366 17.75 14.39 7.85
N GLN A 367 18.00 14.85 9.07
CA GLN A 367 16.94 15.20 10.02
C GLN A 367 15.94 16.27 9.53
N ASN A 368 16.17 16.90 8.39
CA ASN A 368 15.24 17.89 7.85
C ASN A 368 14.14 17.27 6.97
N ILE A 369 14.34 16.02 6.50
CA ILE A 369 13.46 15.39 5.52
C ILE A 369 12.54 14.39 6.19
N VAL A 370 11.24 14.56 5.97
CA VAL A 370 10.20 13.62 6.38
C VAL A 370 9.06 13.66 5.38
N ALA A 371 8.46 12.50 5.13
CA ALA A 371 7.35 12.34 4.20
C ALA A 371 6.15 11.64 4.84
N ILE A 372 4.96 11.97 4.36
CA ILE A 372 3.69 11.34 4.75
C ILE A 372 2.81 11.11 3.53
N GLY A 373 2.32 9.88 3.40
CA GLY A 373 1.45 9.43 2.32
C GLY A 373 0.05 9.10 2.83
N GLY A 374 -0.93 9.75 2.24
CA GLY A 374 -2.34 9.43 2.36
C GLY A 374 -2.90 9.11 0.97
N ILE A 375 -3.87 9.90 0.49
CA ILE A 375 -4.25 9.90 -0.92
C ILE A 375 -3.12 10.50 -1.74
N ASP A 376 -2.61 11.66 -1.30
CA ASP A 376 -1.47 12.33 -1.90
C ASP A 376 -0.23 12.14 -1.00
N LEU A 377 0.95 12.29 -1.59
CA LEU A 377 2.21 12.36 -0.88
C LEU A 377 2.58 13.81 -0.55
N PHE A 378 2.97 14.04 0.70
CA PHE A 378 3.54 15.30 1.17
C PHE A 378 4.94 15.06 1.71
N ARG A 379 5.86 15.99 1.42
CA ARG A 379 7.21 16.04 1.98
C ARG A 379 7.46 17.31 2.76
N SER A 380 8.34 17.24 3.73
CA SER A 380 8.93 18.39 4.40
C SER A 380 10.44 18.34 4.23
N LEU A 381 11.05 19.49 3.96
CA LEU A 381 12.51 19.66 3.86
C LEU A 381 13.06 20.50 5.03
N ASN A 382 12.28 20.67 6.08
CA ASN A 382 12.62 21.46 7.26
C ASN A 382 12.04 20.87 8.55
N ASN A 383 12.23 19.54 8.72
CA ASN A 383 11.80 18.73 9.87
C ASN A 383 10.35 18.96 10.30
N GLY A 384 9.43 19.00 9.32
CA GLY A 384 8.00 19.07 9.55
C GLY A 384 7.44 20.48 9.78
N ASN A 385 8.26 21.55 9.67
CA ASN A 385 7.75 22.91 9.84
C ASN A 385 6.87 23.38 8.67
N ASN A 386 7.18 22.96 7.45
CA ASN A 386 6.38 23.22 6.26
C ASN A 386 6.27 21.96 5.42
N TRP A 387 5.17 21.83 4.71
CA TRP A 387 4.86 20.68 3.88
C TRP A 387 4.54 21.09 2.45
N GLU A 388 5.06 20.32 1.51
CA GLU A 388 4.81 20.46 0.08
C GLU A 388 4.16 19.17 -0.42
N ARG A 389 3.11 19.30 -1.23
CA ARG A 389 2.53 18.16 -1.95
C ARG A 389 3.40 17.86 -3.16
N VAL A 390 3.77 16.59 -3.35
CA VAL A 390 4.61 16.16 -4.48
C VAL A 390 3.85 16.35 -5.80
N ASN A 391 2.64 15.80 -5.89
CA ASN A 391 1.71 16.07 -6.98
C ASN A 391 0.27 15.86 -6.50
N ASN A 392 -0.70 16.31 -7.30
CA ASN A 392 -2.08 15.93 -7.06
C ASN A 392 -2.33 14.54 -7.68
N TRP A 393 -3.06 13.66 -6.99
CA TRP A 393 -3.32 12.30 -7.43
C TRP A 393 -3.93 12.18 -8.84
N TRP A 394 -4.71 13.17 -9.28
CA TRP A 394 -5.33 13.16 -10.61
C TRP A 394 -4.37 13.48 -11.75
N GLU A 395 -3.19 14.04 -11.47
CA GLU A 395 -2.15 14.31 -12.48
C GLU A 395 -1.57 13.01 -13.05
N TYR A 396 -1.63 11.91 -12.27
CA TYR A 396 -1.30 10.56 -12.74
C TYR A 396 -1.98 10.20 -14.07
N TYR A 397 -3.23 10.55 -14.24
CA TYR A 397 -3.99 10.24 -15.47
C TYR A 397 -3.53 11.03 -16.69
N GLY A 398 -2.76 12.09 -16.50
CA GLY A 398 -2.12 12.85 -17.57
C GLY A 398 -0.80 12.23 -18.01
N ASP A 399 0.01 11.80 -17.06
CA ASP A 399 1.29 11.12 -17.31
C ASP A 399 1.65 10.18 -16.14
N PRO A 400 1.36 8.89 -16.24
CA PRO A 400 1.66 7.93 -15.18
C PRO A 400 3.15 7.67 -14.97
N SER A 401 4.02 8.14 -15.87
CA SER A 401 5.46 7.90 -15.76
C SER A 401 6.14 8.80 -14.72
N ILE A 402 5.60 10.01 -14.48
CA ILE A 402 6.22 11.05 -13.65
C ILE A 402 5.29 11.61 -12.55
N TYR A 403 4.06 11.12 -12.44
CA TYR A 403 3.12 11.52 -11.40
C TYR A 403 2.68 10.31 -10.58
N LEU A 404 2.69 10.46 -9.26
CA LEU A 404 2.24 9.42 -8.33
C LEU A 404 0.75 9.16 -8.47
N HIS A 405 0.39 7.89 -8.42
CA HIS A 405 -0.99 7.48 -8.22
C HIS A 405 -1.48 7.80 -6.80
N ALA A 406 -2.80 7.84 -6.62
CA ALA A 406 -3.41 7.96 -5.31
C ALA A 406 -3.08 6.78 -4.39
N ASP A 407 -3.26 7.02 -3.10
CA ASP A 407 -3.13 6.04 -2.01
C ASP A 407 -1.71 5.47 -1.91
N ILE A 408 -1.00 5.92 -0.89
CA ILE A 408 0.43 5.65 -0.68
C ILE A 408 0.61 4.65 0.46
N PRO A 409 0.71 3.34 0.20
CA PRO A 409 0.91 2.31 1.24
C PRO A 409 2.26 2.39 1.94
N GLU A 410 3.33 2.76 1.23
CA GLU A 410 4.66 2.80 1.81
C GLU A 410 5.53 3.89 1.19
N ILE A 411 6.37 4.46 2.03
CA ILE A 411 7.49 5.32 1.67
C ILE A 411 8.72 4.71 2.32
N GLN A 412 9.81 4.52 1.57
CA GLN A 412 11.08 4.05 2.12
C GLN A 412 12.23 4.89 1.60
N PHE A 413 13.02 5.45 2.53
CA PHE A 413 14.34 5.98 2.23
C PHE A 413 15.35 4.85 2.31
N ILE A 414 16.11 4.61 1.24
CA ILE A 414 17.04 3.51 1.13
C ILE A 414 18.38 4.04 0.63
N LYS A 415 19.50 3.60 1.22
CA LYS A 415 20.85 3.97 0.76
C LYS A 415 21.31 3.03 -0.33
N ASP A 416 21.86 3.60 -1.38
CA ASP A 416 22.55 2.85 -2.42
C ASP A 416 23.96 2.41 -1.95
N ASN A 417 24.70 1.71 -2.81
CA ASN A 417 26.05 1.23 -2.50
C ASN A 417 27.09 2.36 -2.32
N ASP A 418 26.80 3.55 -2.81
CA ASP A 418 27.64 4.74 -2.64
C ASP A 418 27.26 5.52 -1.36
N GLY A 419 26.21 5.10 -0.67
CA GLY A 419 25.68 5.71 0.55
C GLY A 419 24.71 6.87 0.28
N ASN A 420 24.31 7.11 -0.97
CA ASN A 420 23.32 8.13 -1.28
C ASN A 420 21.92 7.60 -0.96
N GLU A 421 21.10 8.45 -0.36
CA GLU A 421 19.72 8.11 -0.07
C GLU A 421 18.85 8.33 -1.30
N ILE A 422 18.05 7.32 -1.62
CA ILE A 422 17.00 7.33 -2.64
C ILE A 422 15.69 6.95 -1.99
N THR A 423 14.57 7.36 -2.60
CA THR A 423 13.25 7.10 -2.03
C THR A 423 12.45 6.19 -2.95
N PHE A 424 11.89 5.12 -2.38
CA PHE A 424 10.87 4.31 -3.04
C PHE A 424 9.50 4.64 -2.48
N ILE A 425 8.52 4.70 -3.38
CA ILE A 425 7.14 5.06 -3.05
C ILE A 425 6.22 4.00 -3.66
N SER A 426 5.56 3.25 -2.82
CA SER A 426 4.52 2.29 -3.22
C SER A 426 3.18 3.01 -3.31
N THR A 427 2.39 2.70 -4.33
CA THR A 427 1.07 3.31 -4.58
C THR A 427 0.04 2.29 -5.04
N ASP A 428 -1.22 2.69 -5.13
CA ASP A 428 -2.27 1.87 -5.75
C ASP A 428 -2.16 1.78 -7.29
N GLY A 429 -1.20 2.49 -7.87
CA GLY A 429 -0.86 2.46 -9.29
C GLY A 429 0.57 1.99 -9.59
N GLY A 430 1.20 1.29 -8.65
CA GLY A 430 2.52 0.70 -8.85
C GLY A 430 3.60 1.23 -7.91
N LEU A 431 4.85 1.04 -8.32
CA LEU A 431 6.06 1.39 -7.59
C LEU A 431 6.80 2.53 -8.28
N TYR A 432 7.25 3.50 -7.50
CA TYR A 432 8.01 4.65 -7.97
C TYR A 432 9.34 4.76 -7.24
N ILE A 433 10.31 5.38 -7.93
CA ILE A 433 11.60 5.78 -7.39
C ILE A 433 11.75 7.30 -7.46
N SER A 434 12.50 7.86 -6.52
CA SER A 434 12.84 9.28 -6.44
C SER A 434 14.22 9.47 -5.81
N ASP A 435 14.75 10.70 -5.89
CA ASP A 435 15.90 11.10 -5.09
C ASP A 435 15.58 11.16 -3.58
N GLY A 436 16.59 11.35 -2.74
CA GLY A 436 16.44 11.40 -1.27
C GLY A 436 15.63 12.58 -0.74
N ILE A 437 15.21 13.52 -1.60
CA ILE A 437 14.37 14.66 -1.23
C ILE A 437 12.97 14.61 -1.89
N ILE A 438 12.69 13.55 -2.62
CA ILE A 438 11.43 13.31 -3.34
C ILE A 438 11.09 14.49 -4.30
N ASN A 439 12.06 14.89 -5.12
CA ASN A 439 11.89 16.03 -6.01
C ASN A 439 11.14 15.66 -7.29
N GLU A 440 11.59 14.62 -7.96
CA GLU A 440 10.99 14.06 -9.16
C GLU A 440 10.75 12.57 -8.95
N VAL A 441 9.69 12.03 -9.49
CA VAL A 441 9.37 10.60 -9.35
C VAL A 441 9.35 9.93 -10.72
N GLU A 442 9.77 8.67 -10.76
CA GLU A 442 9.73 7.81 -11.95
C GLU A 442 8.99 6.53 -11.62
N ASN A 443 8.06 6.12 -12.49
CA ASN A 443 7.27 4.91 -12.32
C ASN A 443 8.03 3.70 -12.86
N LEU A 444 8.38 2.76 -11.99
CA LEU A 444 9.06 1.51 -12.32
C LEU A 444 8.12 0.38 -12.75
N SER A 445 6.80 0.64 -12.80
CA SER A 445 5.78 -0.40 -12.97
C SER A 445 5.19 -0.47 -14.37
N LEU A 446 5.61 0.39 -15.28
CA LEU A 446 4.99 0.55 -16.61
C LEU A 446 5.40 -0.52 -17.62
N ASN A 447 6.31 -1.43 -17.26
CA ASN A 447 6.87 -2.41 -18.16
C ASN A 447 6.90 -3.81 -17.53
N GLY A 448 5.73 -4.43 -17.45
CA GLY A 448 5.59 -5.85 -17.11
C GLY A 448 5.33 -6.15 -15.63
N LEU A 449 5.14 -5.16 -14.74
CA LEU A 449 4.67 -5.46 -13.40
C LEU A 449 3.18 -5.83 -13.43
N GLY A 450 2.89 -7.12 -13.49
CA GLY A 450 1.54 -7.67 -13.67
C GLY A 450 0.67 -7.65 -12.41
N VAL A 451 0.88 -6.71 -11.50
CA VAL A 451 0.05 -6.53 -10.30
C VAL A 451 -1.26 -5.87 -10.69
N SER A 452 -2.38 -6.55 -10.45
CA SER A 452 -3.72 -5.98 -10.69
C SER A 452 -4.76 -6.67 -9.83
N GLN A 453 -5.80 -5.94 -9.47
CA GLN A 453 -6.96 -6.49 -8.77
C GLN A 453 -8.23 -6.30 -9.62
N TYR A 454 -8.53 -7.31 -10.43
CA TYR A 454 -9.71 -7.27 -11.30
C TYR A 454 -10.95 -7.81 -10.60
N TYR A 455 -12.02 -7.03 -10.62
CA TYR A 455 -13.34 -7.46 -10.16
C TYR A 455 -14.08 -8.27 -11.20
N SER A 456 -13.88 -7.93 -12.49
CA SER A 456 -14.48 -8.63 -13.61
C SER A 456 -13.66 -8.46 -14.88
N THR A 457 -13.73 -9.47 -15.75
CA THR A 457 -13.09 -9.44 -17.05
C THR A 457 -14.04 -9.96 -18.12
N TYR A 458 -13.92 -9.42 -19.32
CA TYR A 458 -14.63 -9.88 -20.50
C TYR A 458 -13.67 -9.98 -21.69
N THR A 459 -13.68 -11.13 -22.38
CA THR A 459 -12.91 -11.33 -23.60
C THR A 459 -13.84 -11.36 -24.78
N GLN A 460 -13.62 -10.49 -25.75
CA GLN A 460 -14.33 -10.49 -27.02
C GLN A 460 -13.97 -11.77 -27.81
N ARG A 461 -14.99 -12.52 -28.22
CA ARG A 461 -14.80 -13.83 -28.86
C ARG A 461 -14.47 -13.77 -30.36
N PHE A 462 -14.64 -12.61 -30.96
CA PHE A 462 -14.44 -12.40 -32.41
C PHE A 462 -13.37 -11.33 -32.63
N SER A 463 -12.65 -11.45 -33.74
CA SER A 463 -11.65 -10.46 -34.14
C SER A 463 -12.25 -9.06 -34.34
N PRO A 464 -11.53 -7.99 -33.87
CA PRO A 464 -10.27 -8.03 -33.11
C PRO A 464 -10.49 -8.55 -31.69
N TYR A 465 -9.70 -9.49 -31.27
CA TYR A 465 -9.78 -10.02 -29.91
C TYR A 465 -9.35 -8.95 -28.92
N LYS A 466 -10.27 -8.56 -28.05
CA LYS A 466 -10.01 -7.57 -26.99
C LYS A 466 -10.36 -8.14 -25.63
N VAL A 467 -9.57 -7.76 -24.66
CA VAL A 467 -9.84 -8.01 -23.25
C VAL A 467 -10.29 -6.69 -22.62
N PHE A 468 -11.38 -6.74 -21.88
CA PHE A 468 -11.88 -5.66 -21.05
C PHE A 468 -11.77 -6.09 -19.60
N ALA A 469 -11.41 -5.18 -18.73
CA ALA A 469 -11.23 -5.45 -17.31
C ALA A 469 -11.77 -4.30 -16.46
N GLY A 470 -12.50 -4.62 -15.42
CA GLY A 470 -12.87 -3.68 -14.37
C GLY A 470 -12.02 -3.95 -13.13
N SER A 471 -11.24 -2.98 -12.71
CA SER A 471 -10.27 -3.12 -11.62
C SER A 471 -10.52 -2.17 -10.48
N GLN A 472 -9.95 -2.51 -9.33
CA GLN A 472 -9.80 -1.59 -8.22
C GLN A 472 -8.77 -0.53 -8.61
N ASP A 473 -9.08 0.73 -8.32
CA ASP A 473 -8.26 1.94 -8.47
C ASP A 473 -7.83 2.24 -9.91
N GLN A 474 -7.51 1.22 -10.73
CA GLN A 474 -7.12 1.35 -12.14
C GLN A 474 -8.32 1.32 -13.13
N GLY A 475 -9.54 1.35 -12.64
CA GLY A 475 -10.76 1.61 -13.38
C GLY A 475 -11.16 0.59 -14.43
N PHE A 476 -11.91 1.06 -15.42
CA PHE A 476 -12.27 0.28 -16.60
C PHE A 476 -11.16 0.34 -17.64
N GLN A 477 -10.67 -0.82 -18.01
CA GLN A 477 -9.53 -0.98 -18.91
C GLN A 477 -9.93 -1.75 -20.16
N ARG A 478 -9.21 -1.47 -21.25
CA ARG A 478 -9.36 -2.16 -22.53
C ARG A 478 -7.99 -2.46 -23.12
N SER A 479 -7.75 -3.68 -23.59
CA SER A 479 -6.51 -4.05 -24.26
C SER A 479 -6.33 -3.30 -25.57
N ILE A 480 -5.13 -2.79 -25.82
CA ILE A 480 -4.76 -2.05 -27.04
C ILE A 480 -3.76 -2.80 -27.88
N ASN A 481 -2.65 -3.23 -27.30
CA ASN A 481 -1.56 -3.92 -27.98
C ASN A 481 -1.31 -5.28 -27.31
N GLN A 482 -0.61 -6.16 -27.97
CA GLN A 482 -0.13 -7.43 -27.44
C GLN A 482 1.37 -7.54 -27.69
N LEU A 483 2.13 -7.69 -26.60
CA LEU A 483 3.55 -7.96 -26.64
C LEU A 483 3.81 -9.33 -26.00
N ASN A 484 4.40 -10.27 -26.72
CA ASN A 484 4.74 -11.62 -26.24
C ASN A 484 3.58 -12.35 -25.52
N GLY A 485 2.33 -12.11 -25.96
CA GLY A 485 1.13 -12.72 -25.36
C GLY A 485 0.48 -11.91 -24.25
N VAL A 486 1.16 -10.92 -23.68
CA VAL A 486 0.64 -10.01 -22.66
C VAL A 486 0.13 -8.73 -23.32
N TYR A 487 -0.96 -8.16 -22.82
CA TYR A 487 -1.57 -6.97 -23.41
C TYR A 487 -1.19 -5.72 -22.65
N ASP A 488 -0.92 -4.65 -23.39
CA ASP A 488 -1.05 -3.30 -22.89
C ASP A 488 -2.53 -2.92 -22.82
N PHE A 489 -2.87 -2.19 -21.78
CA PHE A 489 -4.23 -1.71 -21.57
C PHE A 489 -4.26 -0.19 -21.56
N GLU A 490 -5.32 0.39 -22.09
CA GLU A 490 -5.70 1.78 -21.86
C GLU A 490 -6.77 1.84 -20.78
N GLN A 491 -6.61 2.79 -19.88
CA GLN A 491 -7.62 3.12 -18.88
C GLN A 491 -8.68 4.03 -19.52
N VAL A 492 -9.89 3.50 -19.68
CA VAL A 492 -11.00 4.22 -20.33
C VAL A 492 -11.77 5.05 -19.30
N ILE A 493 -11.91 4.54 -18.08
CA ILE A 493 -12.57 5.21 -16.95
C ILE A 493 -11.71 4.96 -15.72
N SER A 494 -11.41 6.00 -14.96
CA SER A 494 -10.60 5.94 -13.74
C SER A 494 -11.39 5.52 -12.50
N GLY A 495 -10.67 5.16 -11.43
CA GLY A 495 -11.22 4.79 -10.12
C GLY A 495 -11.71 3.34 -10.04
N ASP A 496 -12.50 3.02 -9.03
CA ASP A 496 -13.05 1.67 -8.85
C ASP A 496 -14.11 1.34 -9.88
N TYR A 497 -13.89 0.28 -10.66
CA TYR A 497 -14.85 -0.19 -11.64
C TYR A 497 -15.21 -1.67 -11.40
N GLY A 498 -16.38 -1.89 -10.80
CA GLY A 498 -16.73 -3.18 -10.23
C GLY A 498 -17.25 -4.25 -11.18
N HIS A 499 -17.93 -3.90 -12.29
CA HIS A 499 -18.59 -4.88 -13.16
C HIS A 499 -18.61 -4.44 -14.62
N LEU A 500 -18.32 -5.40 -15.49
CA LEU A 500 -18.48 -5.32 -16.95
C LEU A 500 -19.82 -5.93 -17.37
#